data_cd505e10d8b93681899c7bab1918e86e
#
_entry.id   cd505e10d8b93681899c7bab1918e86e
#
_cell.length_a   1.000
_cell.length_b   1.000
_cell.length_c   1.000
_cell.angle_alpha   90.00
_cell.angle_beta   90.00
_cell.angle_gamma   90.00
#
_symmetry.space_group_name_H-M   'P 1'
#
loop_
_entity.id
_entity.type
_entity.pdbx_description
1 polymer ?
#
loop_
_entity_poly.entity_id
_entity_poly.type
_entity_poly.pdbx_seq_one_letter_code
_entity_poly.pdbx_strand_id
1 'polypeptide(L)'
;MVQELSTPIIQTLICSLRESQTDGLRFRHIVKEITRLLLNEALKNAPLISKDIQTWRGRETYEVLDQRSYVVVTVLRAGMPMLESVMEALPHINSGFLAIKRDETTHKSKLYYDRLPECEGKTVIIVDVMLATGGSLCDAIDIVKTKKAKKIIVLNIIGAPEGIDSVKMSHPDMDIVISQIDENLNENKYIIPGLGDAGDREYNTIE
;
A
#
# COMPACT_ATOMS: atom_id res chain seq x y z
N MET A 1 -13.13 3.47 6.21
CA MET A 1 -13.27 2.17 6.95
C MET A 1 -11.88 1.59 7.19
N VAL A 2 -11.66 0.85 8.32
CA VAL A 2 -10.43 0.05 8.50
C VAL A 2 -10.82 -1.41 8.45
N GLN A 3 -10.14 -2.17 7.61
CA GLN A 3 -10.38 -3.60 7.46
C GLN A 3 -9.07 -4.35 7.59
N GLU A 4 -8.95 -5.15 8.64
CA GLU A 4 -7.85 -6.11 8.81
C GLU A 4 -8.19 -7.40 8.06
N LEU A 5 -7.28 -7.84 7.19
CA LEU A 5 -7.41 -9.07 6.42
C LEU A 5 -6.49 -10.14 7.01
N SER A 6 -6.94 -10.79 8.07
CA SER A 6 -6.18 -11.81 8.80
C SER A 6 -6.66 -13.21 8.43
N THR A 7 -6.13 -13.78 7.35
CA THR A 7 -6.37 -15.17 6.93
C THR A 7 -5.20 -16.06 7.31
N PRO A 8 -5.37 -17.41 7.41
CA PRO A 8 -4.26 -18.32 7.73
C PRO A 8 -3.06 -18.18 6.77
N ILE A 9 -3.29 -17.90 5.49
CA ILE A 9 -2.21 -17.66 4.52
C ILE A 9 -1.47 -16.38 4.87
N ILE A 10 -2.17 -15.28 5.10
CA ILE A 10 -1.57 -14.00 5.48
C ILE A 10 -0.79 -14.12 6.78
N GLN A 11 -1.35 -14.77 7.80
CA GLN A 11 -0.65 -15.01 9.08
C GLN A 11 0.67 -15.77 8.88
N THR A 12 0.67 -16.80 8.01
CA THR A 12 1.90 -17.54 7.66
C THR A 12 2.92 -16.64 6.98
N LEU A 13 2.49 -15.80 6.04
CA LEU A 13 3.36 -14.87 5.32
C LEU A 13 3.92 -13.79 6.27
N ILE A 14 3.09 -13.23 7.16
CA ILE A 14 3.53 -12.27 8.19
C ILE A 14 4.55 -12.90 9.13
N CYS A 15 4.33 -14.15 9.56
CA CYS A 15 5.31 -14.88 10.37
C CYS A 15 6.67 -14.95 9.66
N SER A 16 6.68 -15.31 8.38
CA SER A 16 7.91 -15.36 7.57
C SER A 16 8.57 -13.97 7.38
N LEU A 17 7.79 -12.88 7.30
CA LEU A 17 8.36 -11.52 7.29
C LEU A 17 9.03 -11.17 8.61
N ARG A 18 8.53 -11.65 9.74
CA ARG A 18 9.09 -11.38 11.07
C ARG A 18 10.39 -12.13 11.34
N GLU A 19 10.62 -13.26 10.66
CA GLU A 19 11.84 -14.05 10.83
C GLU A 19 13.08 -13.21 10.48
N SER A 20 14.03 -13.10 11.41
CA SER A 20 15.26 -12.31 11.23
C SER A 20 16.15 -12.83 10.10
N GLN A 21 16.03 -14.11 9.77
CA GLN A 21 16.83 -14.76 8.71
C GLN A 21 16.20 -14.62 7.31
N THR A 22 14.99 -14.06 7.20
CA THR A 22 14.39 -13.78 5.89
C THR A 22 15.21 -12.72 5.16
N ASP A 23 15.90 -13.13 4.11
CA ASP A 23 16.71 -12.23 3.29
C ASP A 23 15.86 -11.24 2.47
N GLY A 24 16.49 -10.19 1.94
CA GLY A 24 15.78 -9.12 1.22
C GLY A 24 15.05 -9.61 -0.04
N LEU A 25 15.53 -10.66 -0.72
CA LEU A 25 14.82 -11.24 -1.87
C LEU A 25 13.52 -11.90 -1.43
N ARG A 26 13.59 -12.77 -0.42
CA ARG A 26 12.42 -13.47 0.12
C ARG A 26 11.44 -12.50 0.76
N PHE A 27 11.96 -11.47 1.46
CA PHE A 27 11.15 -10.42 2.05
C PHE A 27 10.29 -9.70 0.99
N ARG A 28 10.91 -9.21 -0.10
CA ARG A 28 10.17 -8.56 -1.19
C ARG A 28 9.15 -9.50 -1.86
N HIS A 29 9.47 -10.79 -2.01
CA HIS A 29 8.51 -11.76 -2.52
C HIS A 29 7.27 -11.89 -1.65
N ILE A 30 7.46 -12.03 -0.34
CA ILE A 30 6.33 -12.13 0.61
C ILE A 30 5.50 -10.85 0.61
N VAL A 31 6.14 -9.68 0.59
CA VAL A 31 5.45 -8.39 0.46
C VAL A 31 4.55 -8.37 -0.78
N LYS A 32 5.05 -8.84 -1.93
CA LYS A 32 4.25 -8.94 -3.16
C LYS A 32 3.07 -9.88 -3.03
N GLU A 33 3.25 -11.05 -2.41
CA GLU A 33 2.17 -12.03 -2.20
C GLU A 33 1.05 -11.46 -1.32
N ILE A 34 1.40 -10.86 -0.19
CA ILE A 34 0.42 -10.21 0.70
C ILE A 34 -0.30 -9.08 -0.04
N THR A 35 0.45 -8.26 -0.79
CA THR A 35 -0.14 -7.13 -1.53
C THR A 35 -1.21 -7.59 -2.52
N ARG A 36 -1.03 -8.71 -3.22
CA ARG A 36 -2.06 -9.27 -4.12
C ARG A 36 -3.34 -9.63 -3.38
N LEU A 37 -3.21 -10.19 -2.17
CA LEU A 37 -4.37 -10.53 -1.35
C LEU A 37 -5.10 -9.27 -0.86
N LEU A 38 -4.35 -8.25 -0.42
CA LEU A 38 -4.91 -6.95 -0.03
C LEU A 38 -5.59 -6.25 -1.20
N LEU A 39 -4.97 -6.25 -2.38
CA LEU A 39 -5.52 -5.66 -3.60
C LEU A 39 -6.84 -6.34 -3.99
N ASN A 40 -6.89 -7.67 -3.96
CA ASN A 40 -8.11 -8.42 -4.25
C ASN A 40 -9.25 -8.04 -3.29
N GLU A 41 -8.95 -7.91 -2.01
CA GLU A 41 -9.94 -7.50 -1.01
C GLU A 41 -10.40 -6.05 -1.22
N ALA A 42 -9.46 -5.14 -1.48
CA ALA A 42 -9.75 -3.73 -1.71
C ALA A 42 -10.64 -3.49 -2.93
N LEU A 43 -10.51 -4.33 -3.95
CA LEU A 43 -11.23 -4.20 -5.22
C LEU A 43 -12.39 -5.20 -5.39
N LYS A 44 -12.74 -5.99 -4.39
CA LYS A 44 -13.79 -7.04 -4.49
C LYS A 44 -15.16 -6.53 -4.98
N ASN A 45 -15.47 -5.27 -4.71
CA ASN A 45 -16.72 -4.61 -5.12
C ASN A 45 -16.47 -3.52 -6.17
N ALA A 46 -15.34 -3.55 -6.87
CA ALA A 46 -15.03 -2.59 -7.92
C ALA A 46 -16.00 -2.75 -9.10
N PRO A 47 -16.45 -1.64 -9.72
CA PRO A 47 -17.30 -1.72 -10.89
C PRO A 47 -16.55 -2.32 -12.08
N LEU A 48 -17.26 -3.13 -12.85
CA LEU A 48 -16.76 -3.73 -14.08
C LEU A 48 -17.28 -2.96 -15.30
N ILE A 49 -16.55 -3.08 -16.40
CA ILE A 49 -16.95 -2.58 -17.72
C ILE A 49 -16.97 -3.72 -18.73
N SER A 50 -17.88 -3.65 -19.69
CA SER A 50 -17.94 -4.61 -20.80
C SER A 50 -16.77 -4.39 -21.77
N LYS A 51 -16.07 -5.46 -22.12
CA LYS A 51 -14.95 -5.46 -23.07
C LYS A 51 -15.06 -6.61 -24.06
N ASP A 52 -15.03 -6.26 -25.36
CA ASP A 52 -14.93 -7.25 -26.41
C ASP A 52 -13.50 -7.78 -26.53
N ILE A 53 -13.34 -9.07 -26.52
CA ILE A 53 -12.04 -9.75 -26.75
C ILE A 53 -12.16 -10.82 -27.82
N GLN A 54 -11.04 -11.09 -28.52
CA GLN A 54 -10.94 -12.24 -29.40
C GLN A 54 -10.56 -13.46 -28.59
N THR A 55 -11.44 -14.46 -28.56
CA THR A 55 -11.21 -15.77 -27.92
C THR A 55 -10.91 -16.83 -28.97
N TRP A 56 -10.63 -18.04 -28.54
CA TRP A 56 -10.47 -19.19 -29.45
C TRP A 56 -11.76 -19.58 -30.19
N ARG A 57 -12.93 -19.18 -29.66
CA ARG A 57 -14.26 -19.41 -30.28
C ARG A 57 -14.75 -18.25 -31.17
N GLY A 58 -14.04 -17.11 -31.17
CA GLY A 58 -14.44 -15.90 -31.85
C GLY A 58 -14.49 -14.68 -30.95
N ARG A 59 -15.17 -13.62 -31.38
CA ARG A 59 -15.32 -12.39 -30.60
C ARG A 59 -16.42 -12.56 -29.56
N GLU A 60 -16.08 -12.27 -28.31
CA GLU A 60 -16.98 -12.39 -27.16
C GLU A 60 -16.81 -11.19 -26.22
N THR A 61 -17.87 -10.87 -25.47
CA THR A 61 -17.90 -9.77 -24.51
C THR A 61 -17.77 -10.30 -23.09
N TYR A 62 -16.88 -9.70 -22.28
CA TYR A 62 -16.66 -10.04 -20.88
C TYR A 62 -16.67 -8.79 -20.01
N GLU A 63 -17.05 -8.98 -18.73
CA GLU A 63 -16.95 -7.95 -17.72
C GLU A 63 -15.56 -7.94 -17.09
N VAL A 64 -14.86 -6.79 -17.15
CA VAL A 64 -13.49 -6.63 -16.66
C VAL A 64 -13.33 -5.35 -15.86
N LEU A 65 -12.31 -5.29 -15.00
CA LEU A 65 -11.94 -4.07 -14.30
C LEU A 65 -11.39 -3.02 -15.29
N ASP A 66 -11.91 -1.78 -15.24
CA ASP A 66 -11.28 -0.67 -15.96
C ASP A 66 -10.02 -0.20 -15.21
N GLN A 67 -8.88 -0.80 -15.55
CA GLN A 67 -7.61 -0.51 -14.88
C GLN A 67 -7.18 0.97 -15.03
N ARG A 68 -7.63 1.69 -16.06
CA ARG A 68 -7.26 3.09 -16.30
C ARG A 68 -7.98 4.07 -15.38
N SER A 69 -9.06 3.63 -14.74
CA SER A 69 -9.76 4.41 -13.71
C SER A 69 -9.07 4.35 -12.35
N TYR A 70 -7.93 3.64 -12.25
CA TYR A 70 -7.13 3.50 -11.04
C TYR A 70 -5.73 4.09 -11.21
N VAL A 71 -5.16 4.51 -10.09
CA VAL A 71 -3.77 4.93 -9.95
C VAL A 71 -3.21 4.22 -8.72
N VAL A 72 -2.02 3.65 -8.82
CA VAL A 72 -1.28 3.17 -7.65
C VAL A 72 -0.16 4.15 -7.30
N VAL A 73 -0.04 4.51 -6.03
CA VAL A 73 0.99 5.42 -5.51
C VAL A 73 1.74 4.75 -4.38
N THR A 74 3.05 4.77 -4.44
CA THR A 74 3.89 4.25 -3.35
C THR A 74 4.64 5.35 -2.63
N VAL A 75 4.82 5.17 -1.31
CA VAL A 75 5.76 5.95 -0.51
C VAL A 75 7.11 5.22 -0.54
N LEU A 76 8.14 5.88 -1.07
CA LEU A 76 9.49 5.32 -1.15
C LEU A 76 10.12 5.27 0.23
N ARG A 77 10.90 4.22 0.55
CA ARG A 77 11.42 3.11 -0.28
C ARG A 77 10.56 1.83 -0.11
N ALA A 78 10.10 1.51 1.11
CA ALA A 78 9.52 0.22 1.48
C ALA A 78 8.27 -0.18 0.66
N GLY A 79 7.49 0.77 0.17
CA GLY A 79 6.32 0.46 -0.65
C GLY A 79 6.61 -0.03 -2.09
N MET A 80 7.88 -0.05 -2.54
CA MET A 80 8.23 -0.44 -3.92
C MET A 80 7.80 -1.85 -4.32
N PRO A 81 8.03 -2.91 -3.54
CA PRO A 81 7.56 -4.25 -3.91
C PRO A 81 6.03 -4.34 -3.97
N MET A 82 5.32 -3.55 -3.15
CA MET A 82 3.86 -3.47 -3.22
C MET A 82 3.41 -2.83 -4.54
N LEU A 83 4.04 -1.72 -4.95
CA LEU A 83 3.76 -1.08 -6.23
C LEU A 83 3.96 -2.06 -7.40
N GLU A 84 5.10 -2.75 -7.42
CA GLU A 84 5.41 -3.75 -8.45
C GLU A 84 4.33 -4.84 -8.50
N SER A 85 3.90 -5.35 -7.34
CA SER A 85 2.86 -6.37 -7.25
C SER A 85 1.53 -5.91 -7.83
N VAL A 86 1.13 -4.65 -7.58
CA VAL A 86 -0.09 -4.06 -8.16
C VAL A 86 0.05 -3.92 -9.67
N MET A 87 1.20 -3.45 -10.17
CA MET A 87 1.44 -3.31 -11.62
C MET A 87 1.51 -4.66 -12.34
N GLU A 88 2.03 -5.70 -11.70
CA GLU A 88 2.00 -7.07 -12.24
C GLU A 88 0.57 -7.62 -12.34
N ALA A 89 -0.28 -7.33 -11.34
CA ALA A 89 -1.68 -7.76 -11.34
C ALA A 89 -2.55 -6.93 -12.31
N LEU A 90 -2.27 -5.63 -12.44
CA LEU A 90 -3.02 -4.66 -13.23
C LEU A 90 -2.07 -3.91 -14.20
N PRO A 91 -1.62 -4.54 -15.31
CA PRO A 91 -0.55 -4.00 -16.16
C PRO A 91 -0.89 -2.70 -16.89
N HIS A 92 -2.14 -2.26 -16.88
CA HIS A 92 -2.57 -0.99 -17.48
C HIS A 92 -2.90 0.11 -16.45
N ILE A 93 -2.61 -0.14 -15.16
CA ILE A 93 -2.77 0.88 -14.11
C ILE A 93 -1.71 1.98 -14.26
N ASN A 94 -2.09 3.22 -13.96
CA ASN A 94 -1.11 4.31 -13.86
C ASN A 94 -0.41 4.23 -12.50
N SER A 95 0.90 4.53 -12.47
CA SER A 95 1.69 4.48 -11.23
C SER A 95 2.32 5.82 -10.90
N GLY A 96 2.45 6.10 -9.60
CA GLY A 96 3.08 7.30 -9.06
C GLY A 96 3.98 7.00 -7.86
N PHE A 97 4.87 7.94 -7.57
CA PHE A 97 5.90 7.80 -6.54
C PHE A 97 5.94 9.05 -5.68
N LEU A 98 6.03 8.87 -4.37
CA LEU A 98 6.27 9.93 -3.39
C LEU A 98 7.51 9.57 -2.57
N ALA A 99 8.50 10.45 -2.51
CA ALA A 99 9.60 10.35 -1.57
C ALA A 99 9.36 11.34 -0.44
N ILE A 100 8.90 10.83 0.69
CA ILE A 100 8.62 11.60 1.89
C ILE A 100 9.58 11.12 2.98
N LYS A 101 10.36 12.02 3.56
CA LYS A 101 11.20 11.71 4.72
C LYS A 101 10.79 12.60 5.89
N ARG A 102 10.64 12.01 7.06
CA ARG A 102 10.42 12.76 8.29
C ARG A 102 11.76 13.34 8.75
N ASP A 103 11.78 14.62 9.05
CA ASP A 103 12.91 15.28 9.69
C ASP A 103 13.01 14.81 11.15
N GLU A 104 14.14 14.26 11.54
CA GLU A 104 14.34 13.66 12.85
C GLU A 104 14.34 14.68 13.99
N THR A 105 14.67 15.93 13.69
CA THR A 105 14.76 17.02 14.66
C THR A 105 13.42 17.74 14.83
N THR A 106 12.79 18.10 13.70
CA THR A 106 11.55 18.90 13.70
C THR A 106 10.30 18.03 13.68
N HIS A 107 10.44 16.74 13.44
CA HIS A 107 9.38 15.76 13.23
C HIS A 107 8.39 16.13 12.11
N LYS A 108 8.74 17.10 11.27
CA LYS A 108 7.95 17.46 10.08
C LYS A 108 8.35 16.59 8.89
N SER A 109 7.38 16.17 8.14
CA SER A 109 7.64 15.46 6.89
C SER A 109 8.13 16.44 5.82
N LYS A 110 9.11 16.03 5.05
CA LYS A 110 9.63 16.77 3.90
C LYS A 110 9.43 15.95 2.65
N LEU A 111 8.71 16.52 1.69
CA LEU A 111 8.56 15.95 0.36
C LEU A 111 9.83 16.24 -0.46
N TYR A 112 10.49 15.18 -0.93
CA TYR A 112 11.70 15.28 -1.76
C TYR A 112 11.40 15.04 -3.24
N TYR A 113 10.35 14.26 -3.54
CA TYR A 113 10.00 13.91 -4.91
C TYR A 113 8.50 13.61 -5.01
N ASP A 114 7.86 14.22 -5.99
CA ASP A 114 6.45 14.02 -6.35
C ASP A 114 6.38 13.76 -7.85
N ARG A 115 6.07 12.53 -8.22
CA ARG A 115 5.77 12.15 -9.59
C ARG A 115 4.46 11.37 -9.62
N LEU A 116 3.36 12.10 -9.57
CA LEU A 116 2.02 11.55 -9.66
C LEU A 116 1.46 11.72 -11.07
N PRO A 117 0.78 10.71 -11.61
CA PRO A 117 0.00 10.83 -12.83
C PRO A 117 -1.28 11.63 -12.58
N GLU A 118 -2.09 11.84 -13.64
CA GLU A 118 -3.43 12.40 -13.51
C GLU A 118 -4.30 11.52 -12.60
N CYS A 119 -4.79 12.10 -11.50
CA CYS A 119 -5.61 11.42 -10.49
C CYS A 119 -7.07 11.91 -10.48
N GLU A 120 -7.39 13.02 -11.19
CA GLU A 120 -8.73 13.60 -11.17
C GLU A 120 -9.79 12.57 -11.61
N GLY A 121 -10.80 12.40 -10.77
CA GLY A 121 -11.90 11.46 -11.01
C GLY A 121 -11.57 9.97 -10.86
N LYS A 122 -10.31 9.62 -10.55
CA LYS A 122 -9.84 8.22 -10.41
C LYS A 122 -9.83 7.76 -8.96
N THR A 123 -9.81 6.44 -8.78
CA THR A 123 -9.51 5.82 -7.48
C THR A 123 -7.98 5.68 -7.36
N VAL A 124 -7.41 6.25 -6.30
CA VAL A 124 -5.99 6.14 -5.99
C VAL A 124 -5.78 5.10 -4.90
N ILE A 125 -4.89 4.15 -5.15
CA ILE A 125 -4.46 3.12 -4.20
C ILE A 125 -3.08 3.53 -3.69
N ILE A 126 -2.97 3.94 -2.43
CA ILE A 126 -1.69 4.23 -1.79
C ILE A 126 -1.17 2.96 -1.14
N VAL A 127 0.07 2.59 -1.42
CA VAL A 127 0.70 1.39 -0.89
C VAL A 127 1.93 1.73 -0.06
N ASP A 128 2.01 1.19 1.15
CA ASP A 128 3.18 1.27 2.02
C ASP A 128 3.21 0.05 2.94
N VAL A 129 4.41 -0.48 3.23
CA VAL A 129 4.54 -1.69 4.06
C VAL A 129 4.10 -1.44 5.49
N MET A 130 4.49 -0.29 6.07
CA MET A 130 4.31 -0.03 7.49
C MET A 130 3.47 1.22 7.76
N LEU A 131 2.43 1.07 8.57
CA LEU A 131 1.67 2.18 9.14
C LEU A 131 2.03 2.33 10.64
N ALA A 132 3.18 2.99 10.90
CA ALA A 132 3.65 3.20 12.27
C ALA A 132 2.97 4.41 12.93
N THR A 133 3.47 5.63 12.72
CA THR A 133 2.88 6.86 13.29
C THR A 133 1.78 7.49 12.44
N GLY A 134 1.64 7.06 11.19
CA GLY A 134 0.68 7.63 10.24
C GLY A 134 1.13 8.92 9.54
N GLY A 135 2.20 9.59 10.01
CA GLY A 135 2.59 10.90 9.47
C GLY A 135 2.86 10.91 7.96
N SER A 136 3.76 10.05 7.47
CA SER A 136 4.08 9.98 6.03
C SER A 136 2.87 9.60 5.18
N LEU A 137 2.00 8.74 5.71
CA LEU A 137 0.78 8.36 5.02
C LEU A 137 -0.23 9.52 4.97
N CYS A 138 -0.40 10.29 6.05
CA CYS A 138 -1.24 11.50 6.04
C CYS A 138 -0.75 12.50 5.00
N ASP A 139 0.56 12.76 4.95
CA ASP A 139 1.14 13.66 3.94
C ASP A 139 0.91 13.15 2.51
N ALA A 140 1.07 11.84 2.29
CA ALA A 140 0.80 11.24 0.98
C ALA A 140 -0.69 11.38 0.58
N ILE A 141 -1.62 11.18 1.52
CA ILE A 141 -3.05 11.38 1.31
C ILE A 141 -3.35 12.84 0.97
N ASP A 142 -2.76 13.79 1.70
CA ASP A 142 -2.94 15.22 1.44
C ASP A 142 -2.48 15.58 0.02
N ILE A 143 -1.31 15.13 -0.39
CA ILE A 143 -0.79 15.34 -1.74
C ILE A 143 -1.75 14.76 -2.79
N VAL A 144 -2.21 13.53 -2.61
CA VAL A 144 -3.16 12.89 -3.55
C VAL A 144 -4.49 13.62 -3.59
N LYS A 145 -5.00 14.12 -2.45
CA LYS A 145 -6.23 14.92 -2.40
C LYS A 145 -6.12 16.21 -3.22
N THR A 146 -4.94 16.86 -3.25
CA THR A 146 -4.72 18.05 -4.11
C THR A 146 -4.89 17.74 -5.59
N LYS A 147 -4.71 16.47 -6.01
CA LYS A 147 -4.89 16.00 -7.41
C LYS A 147 -6.34 15.58 -7.71
N LYS A 148 -7.30 15.92 -6.85
CA LYS A 148 -8.76 15.68 -7.04
C LYS A 148 -9.12 14.20 -7.25
N ALA A 149 -8.45 13.30 -6.57
CA ALA A 149 -8.81 11.88 -6.57
C ALA A 149 -10.27 11.69 -6.14
N LYS A 150 -11.02 10.83 -6.84
CA LYS A 150 -12.42 10.52 -6.53
C LYS A 150 -12.54 9.69 -5.24
N LYS A 151 -11.61 8.77 -5.05
CA LYS A 151 -11.52 7.89 -3.89
C LYS A 151 -10.06 7.56 -3.61
N ILE A 152 -9.72 7.40 -2.34
CA ILE A 152 -8.40 6.92 -1.93
C ILE A 152 -8.60 5.66 -1.10
N ILE A 153 -7.83 4.62 -1.42
CA ILE A 153 -7.73 3.36 -0.68
C ILE A 153 -6.28 3.19 -0.27
N VAL A 154 -6.05 2.80 0.97
CA VAL A 154 -4.69 2.55 1.49
C VAL A 154 -4.51 1.05 1.69
N LEU A 155 -3.38 0.52 1.25
CA LEU A 155 -2.98 -0.87 1.52
C LEU A 155 -1.69 -0.84 2.36
N ASN A 156 -1.75 -1.48 3.55
CA ASN A 156 -0.57 -1.67 4.41
C ASN A 156 -0.39 -3.13 4.76
N ILE A 157 0.86 -3.56 4.96
CA ILE A 157 1.17 -4.92 5.42
C ILE A 157 0.99 -5.00 6.93
N ILE A 158 1.68 -4.16 7.69
CA ILE A 158 1.49 -4.07 9.14
C ILE A 158 1.25 -2.65 9.59
N GLY A 159 0.59 -2.49 10.72
CA GLY A 159 0.42 -1.17 11.34
C GLY A 159 0.23 -1.26 12.84
N ALA A 160 0.34 -0.10 13.49
CA ALA A 160 0.03 0.10 14.89
C ALA A 160 -1.28 0.89 15.05
N PRO A 161 -2.03 0.68 16.15
CA PRO A 161 -3.25 1.42 16.44
C PRO A 161 -3.05 2.94 16.36
N GLU A 162 -1.91 3.45 16.86
CA GLU A 162 -1.60 4.87 16.88
C GLU A 162 -1.53 5.48 15.47
N GLY A 163 -0.96 4.75 14.52
CA GLY A 163 -0.90 5.19 13.12
C GLY A 163 -2.25 5.18 12.46
N ILE A 164 -3.03 4.13 12.70
CA ILE A 164 -4.40 3.99 12.19
C ILE A 164 -5.28 5.14 12.72
N ASP A 165 -5.21 5.42 14.02
CA ASP A 165 -5.98 6.49 14.64
C ASP A 165 -5.56 7.86 14.11
N SER A 166 -4.26 8.11 13.93
CA SER A 166 -3.74 9.33 13.33
C SER A 166 -4.32 9.58 11.93
N VAL A 167 -4.32 8.55 11.07
CA VAL A 167 -4.89 8.65 9.73
C VAL A 167 -6.41 8.85 9.78
N LYS A 168 -7.12 8.15 10.64
CA LYS A 168 -8.57 8.30 10.79
C LYS A 168 -9.00 9.66 11.33
N MET A 169 -8.20 10.24 12.23
CA MET A 169 -8.45 11.59 12.74
C MET A 169 -8.26 12.66 11.67
N SER A 170 -7.21 12.54 10.85
CA SER A 170 -6.89 13.51 9.79
C SER A 170 -7.73 13.28 8.52
N HIS A 171 -8.05 12.02 8.22
CA HIS A 171 -8.71 11.60 6.98
C HIS A 171 -9.79 10.54 7.27
N PRO A 172 -10.93 10.91 7.90
CA PRO A 172 -11.98 9.96 8.30
C PRO A 172 -12.66 9.25 7.11
N ASP A 173 -12.52 9.80 5.92
CA ASP A 173 -13.07 9.32 4.66
C ASP A 173 -12.24 8.21 3.99
N MET A 174 -11.06 7.85 4.56
CA MET A 174 -10.18 6.85 3.96
C MET A 174 -10.62 5.42 4.24
N ASP A 175 -10.45 4.57 3.21
CA ASP A 175 -10.49 3.12 3.36
C ASP A 175 -9.06 2.60 3.52
N ILE A 176 -8.80 1.88 4.62
CA ILE A 176 -7.52 1.23 4.92
C ILE A 176 -7.77 -0.27 4.91
N VAL A 177 -7.04 -1.00 4.08
CA VAL A 177 -6.99 -2.47 4.08
C VAL A 177 -5.59 -2.87 4.53
N ILE A 178 -5.51 -3.57 5.63
CA ILE A 178 -4.25 -3.93 6.30
C ILE A 178 -4.23 -5.41 6.61
N SER A 179 -3.08 -6.06 6.51
CA SER A 179 -2.99 -7.49 6.78
C SER A 179 -2.79 -7.83 8.26
N GLN A 180 -2.17 -6.94 9.03
CA GLN A 180 -1.93 -7.16 10.45
C GLN A 180 -1.90 -5.83 11.22
N ILE A 181 -2.67 -5.76 12.30
CA ILE A 181 -2.57 -4.68 13.29
C ILE A 181 -1.81 -5.24 14.50
N ASP A 182 -0.66 -4.66 14.77
CA ASP A 182 0.22 -5.03 15.88
C ASP A 182 -0.16 -4.29 17.18
N GLU A 183 0.55 -4.58 18.30
CA GLU A 183 0.12 -4.14 19.63
C GLU A 183 0.21 -2.61 19.81
N ASN A 184 1.37 -2.02 19.51
CA ASN A 184 1.64 -0.60 19.73
C ASN A 184 2.96 -0.15 19.06
N LEU A 185 3.33 1.10 19.30
CA LEU A 185 4.66 1.64 19.01
C LEU A 185 5.53 1.68 20.26
N ASN A 186 6.82 1.33 20.13
CA ASN A 186 7.80 1.56 21.19
C ASN A 186 8.20 3.03 21.29
N GLU A 187 9.11 3.38 22.23
CA GLU A 187 9.62 4.74 22.45
C GLU A 187 10.28 5.32 21.20
N ASN A 188 10.91 4.49 20.37
CA ASN A 188 11.56 4.86 19.11
C ASN A 188 10.61 4.85 17.90
N LYS A 189 9.29 4.69 18.15
CA LYS A 189 8.24 4.66 17.11
C LYS A 189 8.31 3.47 16.16
N TYR A 190 8.93 2.37 16.56
CA TYR A 190 8.84 1.08 15.87
C TYR A 190 7.60 0.33 16.31
N ILE A 191 6.98 -0.37 15.36
CA ILE A 191 5.82 -1.25 15.59
C ILE A 191 6.28 -2.47 16.42
N ILE A 192 5.51 -2.85 17.45
CA ILE A 192 5.78 -3.98 18.33
C ILE A 192 4.62 -4.97 18.23
N PRO A 193 4.89 -6.26 17.96
CA PRO A 193 6.19 -6.89 17.73
C PRO A 193 6.87 -6.46 16.42
N GLY A 194 6.12 -5.99 15.41
CA GLY A 194 6.68 -5.46 14.18
C GLY A 194 7.48 -6.46 13.34
N LEU A 195 8.26 -5.94 12.40
CA LEU A 195 9.17 -6.70 11.54
C LEU A 195 10.52 -6.00 11.31
N GLY A 196 10.85 -5.00 12.14
CA GLY A 196 12.03 -4.16 11.97
C GLY A 196 11.80 -3.04 10.95
N ASP A 197 12.88 -2.48 10.40
CA ASP A 197 12.81 -1.53 9.29
C ASP A 197 12.62 -2.28 7.97
N ALA A 198 11.45 -2.13 7.34
CA ALA A 198 11.13 -2.84 6.10
C ALA A 198 12.04 -2.40 4.95
N GLY A 199 12.33 -1.10 4.84
CA GLY A 199 13.19 -0.59 3.78
C GLY A 199 14.61 -1.15 3.88
N ASP A 200 15.17 -1.19 5.07
CA ASP A 200 16.51 -1.73 5.28
C ASP A 200 16.56 -3.24 5.04
N ARG A 201 15.54 -3.96 5.46
CA ARG A 201 15.43 -5.40 5.18
C ARG A 201 15.27 -5.72 3.68
N GLU A 202 14.48 -4.93 2.96
CA GLU A 202 14.25 -5.10 1.52
C GLU A 202 15.49 -4.84 0.68
N TYR A 203 16.29 -3.85 1.07
CA TYR A 203 17.42 -3.34 0.28
C TYR A 203 18.78 -3.68 0.85
N ASN A 204 18.85 -4.51 1.91
CA ASN A 204 20.08 -4.94 2.58
C ASN A 204 20.94 -3.75 3.06
N THR A 205 20.28 -2.74 3.64
CA THR A 205 20.90 -1.53 4.19
C THR A 205 20.91 -1.52 5.72
N ILE A 206 20.75 -2.69 6.35
CA ILE A 206 20.87 -2.88 7.79
C ILE A 206 22.34 -2.66 8.17
N GLU A 207 22.60 -1.63 8.99
CA GLU A 207 23.92 -1.34 9.58
C GLU A 207 24.19 -2.19 10.83
#